data_d264aa7a1ee907271707b73a059679e1
#
_entry.id   d264aa7a1ee907271707b73a059679e1
#
_cell.length_a   1.000
_cell.length_b   1.000
_cell.length_c   1.000
_cell.angle_alpha   90.00
_cell.angle_beta   90.00
_cell.angle_gamma   90.00
#
_symmetry.space_group_name_H-M   'P 1'
#
loop_
_entity.id
_entity.type
_entity.pdbx_description
1 polymer ?
#
loop_
_entity_poly.entity_id
_entity_poly.type
_entity_poly.pdbx_seq_one_letter_code
_entity_poly.pdbx_strand_id
1 'polypeptide(L)'
;MPKKNKTLCVDDLRHAEYYGMQPVFDELYHRSLEGENFTDLMDLILSRDNILLAYRNIKANGGSYTAGTDNKNISDIGCLPPETVAEKVRFIVTGSQHGYRPKPVRRKDIPKPNGKTRPLGIPCIWDRLVQQCIKQVIEPICEAKFSDNSYGFRPNRSVEHAVQKTYTMLQRMNLHYVIEFDIKGFFDNVNHSKLMRQIWAMGIHDKQLIFII
;
A
#
# COMPACT_ATOMS: atom_id res chain seq x y z
N MET A 1 6.75 -39.83 6.40
CA MET A 1 5.37 -39.72 6.93
C MET A 1 4.68 -38.58 6.21
N PRO A 2 3.51 -38.71 5.60
CA PRO A 2 2.80 -37.64 4.98
C PRO A 2 2.37 -36.62 6.09
N LYS A 3 2.69 -35.35 5.89
CA LYS A 3 2.20 -34.29 6.77
C LYS A 3 0.66 -34.30 6.73
N LYS A 4 0.01 -34.55 7.86
CA LYS A 4 -1.44 -34.40 8.00
C LYS A 4 -1.79 -32.97 7.56
N ASN A 5 -2.64 -32.83 6.55
CA ASN A 5 -3.23 -31.54 6.21
C ASN A 5 -4.00 -31.03 7.44
N LYS A 6 -3.43 -30.02 8.10
CA LYS A 6 -4.08 -29.34 9.22
C LYS A 6 -5.26 -28.56 8.61
N THR A 7 -6.48 -28.85 9.04
CA THR A 7 -7.63 -28.02 8.70
C THR A 7 -7.38 -26.62 9.26
N LEU A 8 -7.32 -25.62 8.40
CA LEU A 8 -7.13 -24.23 8.82
C LEU A 8 -8.37 -23.76 9.59
N CYS A 9 -8.17 -23.23 10.80
CA CYS A 9 -9.19 -22.53 11.55
C CYS A 9 -9.24 -21.06 11.10
N VAL A 10 -10.36 -20.37 11.35
CA VAL A 10 -10.53 -18.93 11.04
C VAL A 10 -9.41 -18.08 11.62
N ASP A 11 -8.89 -18.44 12.79
CA ASP A 11 -7.77 -17.73 13.46
C ASP A 11 -6.41 -17.99 12.81
N ASP A 12 -6.28 -19.06 12.02
CA ASP A 12 -5.06 -19.38 11.25
C ASP A 12 -5.01 -18.64 9.89
N LEU A 13 -6.12 -18.01 9.45
CA LEU A 13 -6.18 -17.32 8.18
C LEU A 13 -5.46 -15.97 8.22
N ARG A 14 -4.73 -15.66 7.15
CA ARG A 14 -4.21 -14.31 6.94
C ARG A 14 -5.38 -13.33 6.75
N HIS A 15 -5.15 -12.05 7.04
CA HIS A 15 -6.22 -11.05 6.99
C HIS A 15 -6.93 -11.00 5.63
N ALA A 16 -6.20 -11.10 4.53
CA ALA A 16 -6.77 -11.11 3.18
C ALA A 16 -7.65 -12.35 2.91
N GLU A 17 -7.23 -13.51 3.40
CA GLU A 17 -7.98 -14.77 3.29
C GLU A 17 -9.28 -14.70 4.11
N TYR A 18 -9.22 -14.14 5.33
CA TYR A 18 -10.40 -13.96 6.19
C TYR A 18 -11.52 -13.14 5.52
N TYR A 19 -11.16 -12.10 4.76
CA TYR A 19 -12.12 -11.26 4.04
C TYR A 19 -12.38 -11.70 2.61
N GLY A 20 -11.87 -12.86 2.16
CA GLY A 20 -12.04 -13.36 0.80
C GLY A 20 -11.32 -12.52 -0.26
N MET A 21 -10.40 -11.63 0.16
CA MET A 21 -9.70 -10.72 -0.74
C MET A 21 -8.46 -11.32 -1.40
N GLN A 22 -7.93 -12.43 -0.87
CA GLN A 22 -6.72 -13.04 -1.45
C GLN A 22 -6.94 -13.50 -2.90
N PRO A 23 -8.03 -14.22 -3.25
CA PRO A 23 -8.27 -14.61 -4.65
C PRO A 23 -8.41 -13.39 -5.58
N VAL A 24 -9.00 -12.29 -5.08
CA VAL A 24 -9.16 -11.04 -5.85
C VAL A 24 -7.79 -10.42 -6.15
N PHE A 25 -6.89 -10.39 -5.16
CA PHE A 25 -5.53 -9.86 -5.35
C PHE A 25 -4.70 -10.74 -6.28
N ASP A 26 -4.83 -12.07 -6.17
CA ASP A 26 -4.17 -13.00 -7.06
C ASP A 26 -4.66 -12.85 -8.51
N GLU A 27 -5.95 -12.64 -8.71
CA GLU A 27 -6.56 -12.36 -10.01
C GLU A 27 -6.04 -11.04 -10.60
N LEU A 28 -6.00 -9.95 -9.83
CA LEU A 28 -5.44 -8.67 -10.27
C LEU A 28 -3.97 -8.81 -10.70
N TYR A 29 -3.19 -9.57 -9.95
CA TYR A 29 -1.79 -9.84 -10.28
C TYR A 29 -1.66 -10.60 -11.61
N HIS A 30 -2.41 -11.67 -11.81
CA HIS A 30 -2.37 -12.48 -13.03
C HIS A 30 -2.82 -11.69 -14.26
N ARG A 31 -3.94 -10.98 -14.19
CA ARG A 31 -4.42 -10.12 -15.26
C ARG A 31 -3.41 -9.01 -15.60
N SER A 32 -2.74 -8.46 -14.60
CA SER A 32 -1.67 -7.50 -14.84
C SER A 32 -0.47 -8.13 -15.54
N LEU A 33 -0.05 -9.36 -15.20
CA LEU A 33 1.00 -10.08 -15.92
C LEU A 33 0.64 -10.27 -17.41
N GLU A 34 -0.62 -10.53 -17.71
CA GLU A 34 -1.14 -10.68 -19.08
C GLU A 34 -1.23 -9.36 -19.84
N GLY A 35 -1.00 -8.24 -19.15
CA GLY A 35 -0.99 -6.90 -19.78
C GLY A 35 -2.36 -6.25 -19.88
N GLU A 36 -3.35 -6.72 -19.12
CA GLU A 36 -4.68 -6.13 -19.11
C GLU A 36 -4.69 -4.73 -18.49
N ASN A 37 -5.69 -3.93 -18.89
CA ASN A 37 -5.96 -2.61 -18.33
C ASN A 37 -7.16 -2.67 -17.38
N PHE A 38 -7.07 -1.91 -16.29
CA PHE A 38 -8.06 -1.87 -15.21
C PHE A 38 -8.79 -0.53 -15.22
N THR A 39 -10.10 -0.52 -15.47
CA THR A 39 -10.94 0.70 -15.58
C THR A 39 -11.87 0.90 -14.39
N ASP A 40 -12.19 -0.16 -13.64
CA ASP A 40 -13.26 -0.19 -12.63
C ASP A 40 -12.72 -0.60 -11.25
N LEU A 41 -11.56 -0.05 -10.84
CA LEU A 41 -10.93 -0.38 -9.58
C LEU A 41 -11.62 0.27 -8.38
N MET A 42 -12.32 1.40 -8.59
CA MET A 42 -12.98 2.13 -7.50
C MET A 42 -14.05 1.31 -6.80
N ASP A 43 -14.81 0.49 -7.51
CA ASP A 43 -15.83 -0.38 -6.91
C ASP A 43 -15.18 -1.41 -5.97
N LEU A 44 -14.03 -1.97 -6.38
CA LEU A 44 -13.28 -2.88 -5.56
C LEU A 44 -12.63 -2.18 -4.36
N ILE A 45 -12.04 -1.00 -4.57
CA ILE A 45 -11.42 -0.18 -3.51
C ILE A 45 -12.45 0.17 -2.43
N LEU A 46 -13.67 0.52 -2.83
CA LEU A 46 -14.77 0.90 -1.93
C LEU A 46 -15.66 -0.28 -1.51
N SER A 47 -15.29 -1.52 -1.88
CA SER A 47 -15.99 -2.70 -1.41
C SER A 47 -15.88 -2.83 0.12
N ARG A 48 -16.91 -3.39 0.73
CA ARG A 48 -16.98 -3.59 2.20
C ARG A 48 -15.77 -4.37 2.71
N ASP A 49 -15.49 -5.49 2.07
CA ASP A 49 -14.46 -6.43 2.54
C ASP A 49 -13.05 -5.83 2.39
N ASN A 50 -12.81 -5.07 1.33
CA ASN A 50 -11.56 -4.32 1.17
C ASN A 50 -11.39 -3.24 2.24
N ILE A 51 -12.44 -2.51 2.58
CA ILE A 51 -12.41 -1.48 3.64
C ILE A 51 -12.15 -2.10 5.02
N LEU A 52 -12.80 -3.20 5.34
CA LEU A 52 -12.60 -3.88 6.63
C LEU A 52 -11.21 -4.53 6.72
N LEU A 53 -10.71 -5.08 5.63
CA LEU A 53 -9.33 -5.56 5.53
C LEU A 53 -8.34 -4.41 5.75
N ALA A 54 -8.57 -3.26 5.12
CA ALA A 54 -7.73 -2.07 5.29
C ALA A 54 -7.70 -1.60 6.75
N TYR A 55 -8.85 -1.56 7.42
CA TYR A 55 -8.93 -1.27 8.85
C TYR A 55 -8.09 -2.24 9.67
N ARG A 56 -8.20 -3.54 9.43
CA ARG A 56 -7.45 -4.57 10.16
C ARG A 56 -5.94 -4.43 9.95
N ASN A 57 -5.52 -4.16 8.72
CA ASN A 57 -4.11 -3.93 8.39
C ASN A 57 -3.54 -2.69 9.09
N ILE A 58 -4.30 -1.57 9.12
CA ILE A 58 -3.86 -0.37 9.83
C ILE A 58 -3.81 -0.61 11.34
N LYS A 59 -4.81 -1.27 11.91
CA LYS A 59 -4.89 -1.56 13.35
C LYS A 59 -3.66 -2.34 13.84
N ALA A 60 -3.12 -3.23 13.02
CA ALA A 60 -1.93 -4.01 13.35
C ALA A 60 -0.63 -3.17 13.37
N ASN A 61 -0.61 -1.96 12.80
CA ASN A 61 0.56 -1.13 12.75
C ASN A 61 0.80 -0.38 14.07
N GLY A 62 2.04 -0.35 14.58
CA GLY A 62 2.40 0.34 15.82
C GLY A 62 2.06 1.84 15.85
N GLY A 63 2.01 2.51 14.68
CA GLY A 63 1.62 3.92 14.54
C GLY A 63 0.11 4.18 14.51
N SER A 64 -0.75 3.16 14.60
CA SER A 64 -2.21 3.28 14.45
C SER A 64 -2.85 4.19 15.52
N TYR A 65 -2.29 4.24 16.71
CA TYR A 65 -2.73 5.11 17.82
C TYR A 65 -2.20 6.54 17.74
N THR A 66 -1.31 6.84 16.79
CA THR A 66 -0.79 8.19 16.64
C THR A 66 -1.79 9.03 15.84
N ALA A 67 -2.40 10.03 16.48
CA ALA A 67 -3.41 10.89 15.87
C ALA A 67 -2.81 11.85 14.83
N GLY A 68 -3.59 12.19 13.80
CA GLY A 68 -3.31 13.26 12.84
C GLY A 68 -3.65 14.65 13.40
N THR A 69 -3.98 15.59 12.51
CA THR A 69 -4.41 16.95 12.86
C THR A 69 -5.80 17.01 13.47
N ASP A 70 -6.63 15.99 13.27
CA ASP A 70 -7.99 15.89 13.81
C ASP A 70 -8.07 15.20 15.17
N ASN A 71 -6.92 14.89 15.79
CA ASN A 71 -6.79 14.22 17.08
C ASN A 71 -7.48 12.85 17.17
N LYS A 72 -7.81 12.22 16.01
CA LYS A 72 -8.40 10.88 15.94
C LYS A 72 -7.36 9.82 15.63
N ASN A 73 -7.59 8.63 16.17
CA ASN A 73 -6.74 7.47 15.98
C ASN A 73 -7.58 6.21 15.65
N ILE A 74 -6.96 5.03 15.61
CA ILE A 74 -7.62 3.79 15.20
C ILE A 74 -8.76 3.37 16.14
N SER A 75 -8.71 3.74 17.45
CA SER A 75 -9.77 3.42 18.40
C SER A 75 -11.09 4.13 18.07
N ASP A 76 -11.01 5.35 17.54
CA ASP A 76 -12.20 6.10 17.12
C ASP A 76 -12.94 5.43 15.94
N ILE A 77 -12.21 4.69 15.11
CA ILE A 77 -12.81 3.86 14.06
C ILE A 77 -13.33 2.55 14.66
N GLY A 78 -12.56 1.94 15.57
CA GLY A 78 -12.87 0.67 16.18
C GLY A 78 -14.12 0.64 17.05
N CYS A 79 -14.60 1.81 17.50
CA CYS A 79 -15.86 1.96 18.22
C CYS A 79 -17.10 1.95 17.32
N LEU A 80 -16.92 2.03 15.99
CA LEU A 80 -18.03 2.09 15.04
C LEU A 80 -18.40 0.69 14.52
N PRO A 81 -19.68 0.45 14.20
CA PRO A 81 -20.08 -0.75 13.49
C PRO A 81 -19.37 -0.87 12.14
N PRO A 82 -19.05 -2.09 11.68
CA PRO A 82 -18.35 -2.29 10.39
C PRO A 82 -19.03 -1.62 9.20
N GLU A 83 -20.36 -1.66 9.14
CA GLU A 83 -21.12 -1.02 8.06
C GLU A 83 -20.95 0.50 8.06
N THR A 84 -21.01 1.11 9.24
CA THR A 84 -20.79 2.56 9.39
C THR A 84 -19.38 2.97 8.96
N VAL A 85 -18.38 2.13 9.22
CA VAL A 85 -17.01 2.38 8.74
C VAL A 85 -16.97 2.35 7.22
N ALA A 86 -17.57 1.35 6.58
CA ALA A 86 -17.61 1.22 5.14
C ALA A 86 -18.36 2.39 4.48
N GLU A 87 -19.54 2.74 4.97
CA GLU A 87 -20.32 3.89 4.49
C GLU A 87 -19.55 5.20 4.61
N LYS A 88 -18.87 5.40 5.74
CA LYS A 88 -18.08 6.62 5.95
C LYS A 88 -16.88 6.73 5.04
N VAL A 89 -16.17 5.64 4.73
CA VAL A 89 -15.09 5.64 3.73
C VAL A 89 -15.65 5.99 2.36
N ARG A 90 -16.75 5.36 1.95
CA ARG A 90 -17.44 5.70 0.69
C ARG A 90 -17.81 7.16 0.64
N PHE A 91 -18.45 7.69 1.68
CA PHE A 91 -18.82 9.10 1.76
C PHE A 91 -17.61 10.04 1.68
N ILE A 92 -16.49 9.73 2.35
CA ILE A 92 -15.26 10.53 2.29
C ILE A 92 -14.73 10.59 0.85
N VAL A 93 -14.79 9.49 0.11
CA VAL A 93 -14.23 9.39 -1.24
C VAL A 93 -15.18 9.95 -2.31
N THR A 94 -16.49 9.68 -2.19
CA THR A 94 -17.48 9.99 -3.25
C THR A 94 -18.45 11.10 -2.89
N GLY A 95 -18.57 11.46 -1.62
CA GLY A 95 -19.61 12.39 -1.12
C GLY A 95 -19.36 13.87 -1.42
N SER A 96 -18.22 14.23 -1.99
CA SER A 96 -17.89 15.62 -2.34
C SER A 96 -18.02 15.85 -3.85
N GLN A 97 -18.68 16.92 -4.26
CA GLN A 97 -18.74 17.36 -5.68
C GLN A 97 -17.36 17.65 -6.28
N HIS A 98 -16.36 17.89 -5.42
CA HIS A 98 -14.98 18.19 -5.81
C HIS A 98 -14.02 16.99 -5.64
N GLY A 99 -14.56 15.77 -5.41
CA GLY A 99 -13.77 14.57 -5.16
C GLY A 99 -13.14 14.52 -3.76
N TYR A 100 -12.34 13.48 -3.54
CA TYR A 100 -11.64 13.28 -2.27
C TYR A 100 -10.58 14.36 -2.02
N ARG A 101 -10.61 14.92 -0.81
CA ARG A 101 -9.61 15.89 -0.35
C ARG A 101 -9.06 15.45 1.01
N PRO A 102 -7.80 14.98 1.08
CA PRO A 102 -7.19 14.60 2.34
C PRO A 102 -7.01 15.80 3.26
N LYS A 103 -7.08 15.57 4.56
CA LYS A 103 -6.78 16.59 5.56
C LYS A 103 -5.28 16.88 5.61
N PRO A 104 -4.87 18.09 6.06
CA PRO A 104 -3.46 18.40 6.27
C PRO A 104 -2.80 17.40 7.21
N VAL A 105 -1.56 17.01 6.89
CA VAL A 105 -0.77 16.12 7.74
C VAL A 105 -0.23 16.85 8.96
N ARG A 106 -0.16 16.17 10.11
CA ARG A 106 0.53 16.68 11.29
C ARG A 106 2.03 16.43 11.14
N ARG A 107 2.83 17.48 11.12
CA ARG A 107 4.30 17.35 11.07
C ARG A 107 4.87 17.02 12.43
N LYS A 108 5.83 16.10 12.45
CA LYS A 108 6.64 15.75 13.63
C LYS A 108 8.08 15.50 13.17
N ASP A 109 9.02 16.16 13.80
CA ASP A 109 10.43 15.94 13.54
C ASP A 109 10.96 14.77 14.37
N ILE A 110 11.63 13.84 13.70
CA ILE A 110 12.27 12.66 14.32
C ILE A 110 13.76 12.88 14.31
N PRO A 111 14.45 12.80 15.47
CA PRO A 111 15.90 12.94 15.54
C PRO A 111 16.58 11.76 14.84
N LYS A 112 17.64 12.07 14.07
CA LYS A 112 18.54 11.08 13.47
C LYS A 112 19.78 10.88 14.34
N PRO A 113 20.46 9.73 14.24
CA PRO A 113 21.71 9.48 15.00
C PRO A 113 22.82 10.51 14.75
N ASN A 114 22.79 11.19 13.60
CA ASN A 114 23.76 12.21 13.22
C ASN A 114 23.41 13.63 13.70
N GLY A 115 22.50 13.78 14.64
CA GLY A 115 22.06 15.08 15.20
C GLY A 115 21.11 15.90 14.29
N LYS A 116 20.81 15.42 13.09
CA LYS A 116 19.81 16.06 12.20
C LYS A 116 18.41 15.54 12.51
N THR A 117 17.40 16.29 12.09
CA THR A 117 16.00 15.85 12.18
C THR A 117 15.50 15.34 10.83
N ARG A 118 14.51 14.45 10.88
CA ARG A 118 13.74 14.00 9.72
C ARG A 118 12.28 14.43 9.92
N PRO A 119 11.72 15.31 9.05
CA PRO A 119 10.31 15.63 9.12
C PRO A 119 9.46 14.41 8.75
N LEU A 120 8.47 14.09 9.57
CA LEU A 120 7.47 13.06 9.33
C LEU A 120 6.09 13.72 9.21
N GLY A 121 5.38 13.47 8.12
CA GLY A 121 3.98 13.82 7.97
C GLY A 121 3.08 12.69 8.48
N ILE A 122 2.20 12.98 9.44
CA ILE A 122 1.26 12.02 10.01
C ILE A 122 -0.15 12.35 9.47
N PRO A 123 -0.69 11.58 8.51
CA PRO A 123 -2.05 11.81 8.00
C PRO A 123 -3.11 11.50 9.05
N CYS A 124 -4.31 12.06 8.90
CA CYS A 124 -5.47 11.68 9.72
C CYS A 124 -5.82 10.21 9.54
N ILE A 125 -6.40 9.60 10.56
CA ILE A 125 -6.63 8.13 10.55
C ILE A 125 -7.59 7.69 9.44
N TRP A 126 -8.59 8.50 9.10
CA TRP A 126 -9.50 8.24 7.99
C TRP A 126 -8.82 8.32 6.63
N ASP A 127 -7.90 9.27 6.44
CA ASP A 127 -7.10 9.38 5.23
C ASP A 127 -6.16 8.19 5.08
N ARG A 128 -5.56 7.72 6.19
CA ARG A 128 -4.77 6.47 6.18
C ARG A 128 -5.62 5.27 5.78
N LEU A 129 -6.90 5.22 6.21
CA LEU A 129 -7.79 4.14 5.83
C LEU A 129 -8.10 4.16 4.34
N VAL A 130 -8.38 5.34 3.77
CA VAL A 130 -8.56 5.50 2.32
C VAL A 130 -7.30 5.10 1.56
N GLN A 131 -6.14 5.59 1.98
CA GLN A 131 -4.84 5.23 1.37
C GLN A 131 -4.58 3.72 1.41
N GLN A 132 -4.91 3.05 2.52
CA GLN A 132 -4.76 1.61 2.63
C GLN A 132 -5.73 0.86 1.72
N CYS A 133 -6.98 1.32 1.57
CA CYS A 133 -7.93 0.72 0.64
C CYS A 133 -7.42 0.78 -0.81
N ILE A 134 -6.84 1.92 -1.20
CA ILE A 134 -6.24 2.10 -2.53
C ILE A 134 -5.00 1.20 -2.66
N LYS A 135 -4.08 1.29 -1.69
CA LYS A 135 -2.80 0.56 -1.73
C LYS A 135 -3.01 -0.92 -1.98
N GLN A 136 -3.87 -1.59 -1.22
CA GLN A 136 -3.99 -3.05 -1.29
C GLN A 136 -4.62 -3.56 -2.59
N VAL A 137 -5.34 -2.71 -3.32
CA VAL A 137 -5.88 -3.04 -4.65
C VAL A 137 -4.86 -2.78 -5.76
N ILE A 138 -4.11 -1.67 -5.69
CA ILE A 138 -3.12 -1.35 -6.74
C ILE A 138 -1.81 -2.12 -6.56
N GLU A 139 -1.47 -2.54 -5.35
CA GLU A 139 -0.20 -3.23 -5.04
C GLU A 139 0.00 -4.50 -5.88
N PRO A 140 -0.94 -5.43 -6.01
CA PRO A 140 -0.76 -6.61 -6.87
C PRO A 140 -0.60 -6.25 -8.36
N ILE A 141 -1.30 -5.22 -8.85
CA ILE A 141 -1.17 -4.76 -10.24
C ILE A 141 0.25 -4.22 -10.50
N CYS A 142 0.75 -3.40 -9.58
CA CYS A 142 2.10 -2.83 -9.67
C CYS A 142 3.17 -3.89 -9.47
N GLU A 143 2.97 -4.82 -8.55
CA GLU A 143 3.91 -5.90 -8.23
C GLU A 143 4.22 -6.77 -9.45
N ALA A 144 3.22 -7.03 -10.28
CA ALA A 144 3.38 -7.76 -11.54
C ALA A 144 4.27 -7.04 -12.58
N LYS A 145 4.45 -5.73 -12.44
CA LYS A 145 5.24 -4.90 -13.38
C LYS A 145 6.61 -4.49 -12.85
N PHE A 146 6.85 -4.66 -11.55
CA PHE A 146 8.12 -4.25 -10.95
C PHE A 146 9.27 -5.18 -11.36
N SER A 147 10.45 -4.58 -11.55
CA SER A 147 11.68 -5.34 -11.84
C SER A 147 11.98 -6.36 -10.77
N ASP A 148 12.47 -7.54 -11.16
CA ASP A 148 12.94 -8.59 -10.26
C ASP A 148 14.12 -8.16 -9.39
N ASN A 149 14.83 -7.12 -9.77
CA ASN A 149 15.96 -6.56 -9.03
C ASN A 149 15.53 -5.45 -8.04
N SER A 150 14.24 -5.13 -7.95
CA SER A 150 13.71 -4.18 -6.95
C SER A 150 13.29 -4.94 -5.70
N TYR A 151 13.79 -4.54 -4.53
CA TYR A 151 13.56 -5.25 -3.25
C TYR A 151 12.91 -4.38 -2.18
N GLY A 152 13.02 -3.04 -2.29
CA GLY A 152 12.53 -2.13 -1.27
C GLY A 152 11.00 -2.06 -1.20
N PHE A 153 10.44 -2.18 0.00
CA PHE A 153 9.00 -2.03 0.30
C PHE A 153 8.03 -2.93 -0.47
N ARG A 154 8.53 -4.04 -1.00
CA ARG A 154 7.72 -5.02 -1.75
C ARG A 154 7.32 -6.20 -0.86
N PRO A 155 6.10 -6.77 -1.04
CA PRO A 155 5.71 -8.00 -0.37
C PRO A 155 6.65 -9.16 -0.77
N ASN A 156 6.93 -10.06 0.16
CA ASN A 156 7.77 -11.24 -0.06
C ASN A 156 9.21 -10.95 -0.53
N ARG A 157 9.68 -9.71 -0.42
CA ARG A 157 11.06 -9.30 -0.70
C ARG A 157 11.71 -8.82 0.60
N SER A 158 13.01 -9.08 0.76
CA SER A 158 13.75 -8.71 1.96
C SER A 158 15.14 -8.18 1.62
N VAL A 159 15.80 -7.59 2.63
CA VAL A 159 17.20 -7.14 2.53
C VAL A 159 18.11 -8.32 2.22
N GLU A 160 17.87 -9.49 2.83
CA GLU A 160 18.66 -10.70 2.63
C GLU A 160 18.59 -11.16 1.16
N HIS A 161 17.42 -11.08 0.52
CA HIS A 161 17.29 -11.38 -0.91
C HIS A 161 18.12 -10.42 -1.78
N ALA A 162 18.13 -9.11 -1.43
CA ALA A 162 18.92 -8.11 -2.15
C ALA A 162 20.42 -8.39 -1.99
N VAL A 163 20.88 -8.69 -0.76
CA VAL A 163 22.27 -9.04 -0.48
C VAL A 163 22.69 -10.32 -1.22
N GLN A 164 21.85 -11.35 -1.19
CA GLN A 164 22.12 -12.60 -1.91
C GLN A 164 22.22 -12.38 -3.43
N LYS A 165 21.35 -11.56 -4.00
CA LYS A 165 21.41 -11.20 -5.42
C LYS A 165 22.70 -10.47 -5.77
N THR A 166 23.08 -9.48 -4.96
CA THR A 166 24.33 -8.73 -5.12
C THR A 166 25.54 -9.66 -5.05
N TYR A 167 25.57 -10.56 -4.05
CA TYR A 167 26.62 -11.56 -3.94
C TYR A 167 26.72 -12.44 -5.20
N THR A 168 25.58 -12.89 -5.73
CA THR A 168 25.53 -13.69 -6.96
C THR A 168 26.06 -12.91 -8.16
N MET A 169 25.73 -11.62 -8.28
CA MET A 169 26.23 -10.76 -9.37
C MET A 169 27.76 -10.61 -9.31
N LEU A 170 28.31 -10.39 -8.13
CA LEU A 170 29.75 -10.21 -7.94
C LEU A 170 30.53 -11.53 -8.14
N GLN A 171 30.06 -12.62 -7.56
CA GLN A 171 30.80 -13.89 -7.53
C GLN A 171 30.58 -14.76 -8.76
N ARG A 172 29.35 -14.85 -9.27
CA ARG A 172 29.01 -15.76 -10.35
C ARG A 172 28.94 -15.10 -11.72
N MET A 173 28.53 -13.81 -11.76
CA MET A 173 28.39 -13.08 -13.02
C MET A 173 29.60 -12.21 -13.34
N ASN A 174 30.67 -12.26 -12.53
CA ASN A 174 31.92 -11.50 -12.69
C ASN A 174 31.72 -9.99 -12.86
N LEU A 175 30.71 -9.40 -12.20
CA LEU A 175 30.51 -7.96 -12.20
C LEU A 175 31.39 -7.32 -11.12
N HIS A 176 32.52 -6.72 -11.53
CA HIS A 176 33.52 -6.20 -10.60
C HIS A 176 33.35 -4.73 -10.23
N TYR A 177 32.45 -4.01 -10.91
CA TYR A 177 32.22 -2.60 -10.67
C TYR A 177 30.86 -2.40 -9.99
N VAL A 178 30.85 -1.62 -8.89
CA VAL A 178 29.64 -1.21 -8.19
C VAL A 178 29.51 0.31 -8.28
N ILE A 179 28.38 0.77 -8.78
CA ILE A 179 28.03 2.19 -8.82
C ILE A 179 26.87 2.40 -7.83
N GLU A 180 27.08 3.26 -6.84
CA GLU A 180 26.06 3.64 -5.87
C GLU A 180 25.55 5.05 -6.19
N PHE A 181 24.22 5.22 -6.23
CA PHE A 181 23.59 6.53 -6.34
C PHE A 181 22.29 6.57 -5.54
N ASP A 182 21.97 7.75 -5.04
CA ASP A 182 20.74 8.03 -4.29
C ASP A 182 20.12 9.36 -4.76
N ILE A 183 18.79 9.41 -4.78
CA ILE A 183 18.07 10.60 -5.21
C ILE A 183 17.77 11.46 -3.99
N LYS A 184 18.44 12.60 -3.88
CA LYS A 184 18.22 13.54 -2.77
C LYS A 184 16.80 14.10 -2.76
N GLY A 185 16.11 13.94 -1.63
CA GLY A 185 14.77 14.49 -1.43
C GLY A 185 13.74 13.95 -2.41
N PHE A 186 13.79 12.65 -2.74
CA PHE A 186 12.94 12.03 -3.76
C PHE A 186 11.47 12.34 -3.56
N PHE A 187 10.93 12.10 -2.35
CA PHE A 187 9.50 12.30 -2.07
C PHE A 187 9.04 13.76 -2.16
N ASP A 188 9.92 14.71 -1.86
CA ASP A 188 9.61 16.14 -1.94
C ASP A 188 9.66 16.66 -3.39
N ASN A 189 10.28 15.92 -4.32
CA ASN A 189 10.54 16.32 -5.69
C ASN A 189 9.87 15.41 -6.74
N VAL A 190 8.91 14.57 -6.35
CA VAL A 190 8.18 13.72 -7.29
C VAL A 190 7.39 14.58 -8.26
N ASN A 191 7.63 14.39 -9.55
CA ASN A 191 6.80 15.02 -10.58
C ASN A 191 5.48 14.24 -10.73
N HIS A 192 4.39 14.80 -10.20
CA HIS A 192 3.09 14.15 -10.16
C HIS A 192 2.58 13.78 -11.58
N SER A 193 2.75 14.66 -12.56
CA SER A 193 2.31 14.36 -13.95
C SER A 193 3.08 13.18 -14.55
N LYS A 194 4.36 13.02 -14.20
CA LYS A 194 5.14 11.87 -14.63
C LYS A 194 4.71 10.61 -13.90
N LEU A 195 4.47 10.70 -12.59
CA LEU A 195 3.97 9.58 -11.78
C LEU A 195 2.63 9.06 -12.31
N MET A 196 1.68 9.97 -12.60
CA MET A 196 0.37 9.57 -13.15
C MET A 196 0.52 8.86 -14.49
N ARG A 197 1.42 9.32 -15.36
CA ARG A 197 1.70 8.61 -16.63
C ARG A 197 2.33 7.24 -16.41
N GLN A 198 3.18 7.08 -15.40
CA GLN A 198 3.76 5.77 -15.06
C GLN A 198 2.70 4.81 -14.49
N ILE A 199 1.81 5.28 -13.62
CA ILE A 199 0.69 4.50 -13.10
C ILE A 199 -0.24 4.08 -14.25
N TRP A 200 -0.54 4.99 -15.15
CA TRP A 200 -1.31 4.69 -16.37
C TRP A 200 -0.63 3.61 -17.23
N ALA A 201 0.67 3.73 -17.46
CA ALA A 201 1.45 2.75 -18.23
C ALA A 201 1.53 1.36 -17.58
N MET A 202 1.27 1.25 -16.27
CA MET A 202 1.13 -0.04 -15.56
C MET A 202 -0.23 -0.71 -15.80
N GLY A 203 -1.13 -0.09 -16.56
CA GLY A 203 -2.46 -0.61 -16.85
C GLY A 203 -3.57 -0.08 -15.93
N ILE A 204 -3.28 0.84 -15.02
CA ILE A 204 -4.30 1.46 -14.16
C ILE A 204 -4.95 2.61 -14.91
N HIS A 205 -6.10 2.31 -15.54
CA HIS A 205 -6.85 3.24 -16.42
C HIS A 205 -8.16 3.75 -15.77
N ASP A 206 -8.36 3.51 -14.50
CA ASP A 206 -9.49 4.05 -13.74
C ASP A 206 -9.27 5.55 -13.49
N LYS A 207 -10.07 6.38 -14.19
CA LYS A 207 -9.94 7.85 -14.13
C LYS A 207 -10.28 8.42 -12.76
N GLN A 208 -11.23 7.80 -12.03
CA GLN A 208 -11.59 8.24 -10.69
C GLN A 208 -10.44 7.97 -9.72
N LEU A 209 -9.84 6.79 -9.81
CA LEU A 209 -8.67 6.44 -9.01
C LEU A 209 -7.48 7.37 -9.32
N ILE A 210 -7.16 7.59 -10.59
CA ILE A 210 -6.08 8.51 -11.00
C ILE A 210 -6.28 9.93 -10.46
N PHE A 211 -7.53 10.38 -10.37
CA PHE A 211 -7.85 11.70 -9.82
C PHE A 211 -7.62 11.78 -8.29
N ILE A 212 -7.73 10.66 -7.59
CA ILE A 212 -7.57 10.58 -6.12
C ILE A 212 -6.10 10.45 -5.71
N ILE A 213 -5.26 9.80 -6.53
CA ILE A 213 -3.83 9.59 -6.29
C ILE A 213 -3.06 10.89 -6.53
#